data_a429a06ef4521460185e773b020ec8f2
#
_entry.id   a429a06ef4521460185e773b020ec8f2
#
_cell.length_a   1.000
_cell.length_b   1.000
_cell.length_c   1.000
_cell.angle_alpha   90.00
_cell.angle_beta   90.00
_cell.angle_gamma   90.00
#
_symmetry.space_group_name_H-M   'P 1'
#
loop_
_entity.id
_entity.type
_entity.pdbx_description
1 polymer ?
#
loop_
_entity_poly.entity_id
_entity_poly.type
_entity_poly.pdbx_seq_one_letter_code
_entity_poly.pdbx_strand_id
1 'polypeptide(L)'
;RKFVYAYWPGFDAIAHQHGVDSQLALAHMQDIDRRIGGLLDSLRGSDSLLLLTADHGFIDTRPETTVLLSQHPQLQDMLMAPLCGEPRLAYCYVHPANHRAFERYVSEHLSDWVDLYPSRQLVEDGWFGLGKEHPQLQHRIGHYALLAKGDSKIVGQMPGEEPLRQVGVHGGLSREEMLVPLVVME
;
A
#
# COMPACT_ATOMS: atom_id res chain seq x y z
N ARG A 1 2.20 -12.45 -34.14
CA ARG A 1 2.57 -12.41 -32.71
C ARG A 1 1.38 -11.86 -31.92
N LYS A 2 1.17 -12.37 -30.71
CA LYS A 2 0.11 -11.92 -29.80
C LYS A 2 0.76 -11.54 -28.48
N PHE A 3 0.18 -10.55 -27.81
CA PHE A 3 0.44 -10.22 -26.41
C PHE A 3 -0.85 -10.45 -25.63
N VAL A 4 -0.78 -11.19 -24.54
CA VAL A 4 -1.91 -11.45 -23.64
C VAL A 4 -1.52 -10.98 -22.25
N TYR A 5 -2.32 -10.07 -21.68
CA TYR A 5 -2.20 -9.65 -20.30
C TYR A 5 -3.35 -10.28 -19.51
N ALA A 6 -3.01 -11.00 -18.46
CA ALA A 6 -3.97 -11.59 -17.55
C ALA A 6 -3.71 -11.09 -16.12
N TYR A 7 -4.75 -10.61 -15.44
CA TYR A 7 -4.69 -10.13 -14.08
C TYR A 7 -5.57 -10.98 -13.17
N TRP A 8 -5.03 -11.37 -12.03
CA TRP A 8 -5.71 -12.19 -11.04
C TRP A 8 -5.81 -11.47 -9.70
N PRO A 9 -6.97 -10.84 -9.38
CA PRO A 9 -7.14 -10.05 -8.16
C PRO A 9 -7.52 -10.89 -6.93
N GLY A 10 -7.74 -12.20 -7.07
CA GLY A 10 -8.34 -13.03 -6.01
C GLY A 10 -7.46 -13.16 -4.77
N PHE A 11 -6.13 -13.20 -4.95
CA PHE A 11 -5.21 -13.28 -3.82
C PHE A 11 -5.23 -12.00 -2.99
N ASP A 12 -5.22 -10.84 -3.65
CA ASP A 12 -5.31 -9.53 -3.03
C ASP A 12 -6.56 -9.41 -2.13
N ALA A 13 -7.73 -9.76 -2.66
CA ALA A 13 -8.99 -9.72 -1.91
C ALA A 13 -8.97 -10.65 -0.67
N ILE A 14 -8.40 -11.84 -0.79
CA ILE A 14 -8.29 -12.79 0.32
C ILE A 14 -7.29 -12.29 1.36
N ALA A 15 -6.13 -11.78 0.94
CA ALA A 15 -5.11 -11.24 1.82
C ALA A 15 -5.65 -10.05 2.62
N HIS A 16 -6.35 -9.13 2.00
CA HIS A 16 -7.00 -8.02 2.70
C HIS A 16 -7.97 -8.49 3.78
N GLN A 17 -8.77 -9.49 3.50
CA GLN A 17 -9.82 -9.93 4.41
C GLN A 17 -9.31 -10.84 5.53
N HIS A 18 -8.36 -11.71 5.23
CA HIS A 18 -7.97 -12.83 6.10
C HIS A 18 -6.50 -12.80 6.53
N GLY A 19 -5.67 -11.95 5.91
CA GLY A 19 -4.23 -11.93 6.08
C GLY A 19 -3.48 -12.90 5.15
N VAL A 20 -2.21 -12.59 4.90
CA VAL A 20 -1.35 -13.39 4.01
C VAL A 20 -0.96 -14.74 4.61
N ASP A 21 -0.88 -14.82 5.94
CA ASP A 21 -0.55 -16.06 6.66
C ASP A 21 -1.77 -16.96 6.90
N SER A 22 -2.94 -16.60 6.37
CA SER A 22 -4.17 -17.38 6.55
C SER A 22 -4.17 -18.67 5.73
N GLN A 23 -4.89 -19.69 6.22
CA GLN A 23 -5.11 -20.92 5.47
C GLN A 23 -5.84 -20.69 4.14
N LEU A 24 -6.68 -19.66 4.07
CA LEU A 24 -7.40 -19.29 2.84
C LEU A 24 -6.44 -18.68 1.81
N ALA A 25 -5.53 -17.81 2.22
CA ALA A 25 -4.50 -17.25 1.35
C ALA A 25 -3.57 -18.36 0.81
N LEU A 26 -3.13 -19.27 1.68
CA LEU A 26 -2.30 -20.41 1.29
C LEU A 26 -3.04 -21.32 0.29
N ALA A 27 -4.29 -21.69 0.57
CA ALA A 27 -5.09 -22.52 -0.32
C ALA A 27 -5.30 -21.87 -1.69
N HIS A 28 -5.53 -20.55 -1.71
CA HIS A 28 -5.69 -19.80 -2.95
C HIS A 28 -4.38 -19.72 -3.75
N MET A 29 -3.23 -19.52 -3.07
CA MET A 29 -1.91 -19.55 -3.73
C MET A 29 -1.63 -20.92 -4.35
N GLN A 30 -1.97 -22.02 -3.67
CA GLN A 30 -1.84 -23.37 -4.21
C GLN A 30 -2.77 -23.60 -5.44
N ASP A 31 -3.96 -22.98 -5.46
CA ASP A 31 -4.83 -23.05 -6.64
C ASP A 31 -4.25 -22.27 -7.83
N ILE A 32 -3.68 -21.07 -7.58
CA ILE A 32 -2.96 -20.28 -8.59
C ILE A 32 -1.79 -21.11 -9.17
N ASP A 33 -0.95 -21.69 -8.32
CA ASP A 33 0.20 -22.47 -8.72
C ASP A 33 -0.21 -23.66 -9.62
N ARG A 34 -1.25 -24.40 -9.23
CA ARG A 34 -1.81 -25.50 -10.02
C ARG A 34 -2.30 -25.04 -11.39
N ARG A 35 -2.99 -23.89 -11.47
CA ARG A 35 -3.49 -23.33 -12.75
C ARG A 35 -2.37 -22.85 -13.64
N ILE A 36 -1.33 -22.25 -13.07
CA ILE A 36 -0.12 -21.86 -13.81
C ILE A 36 0.57 -23.11 -14.36
N GLY A 37 0.69 -24.19 -13.56
CA GLY A 37 1.23 -25.46 -14.02
C GLY A 37 0.46 -26.02 -15.24
N GLY A 38 -0.87 -26.03 -15.19
CA GLY A 38 -1.72 -26.43 -16.34
C GLY A 38 -1.56 -25.53 -17.56
N LEU A 39 -1.39 -24.21 -17.36
CA LEU A 39 -1.10 -23.28 -18.45
C LEU A 39 0.25 -23.60 -19.10
N LEU A 40 1.29 -23.83 -18.30
CA LEU A 40 2.61 -24.20 -18.80
C LEU A 40 2.59 -25.51 -19.61
N ASP A 41 1.86 -26.52 -19.13
CA ASP A 41 1.70 -27.76 -19.86
C ASP A 41 1.02 -27.54 -21.24
N SER A 42 0.06 -26.64 -21.31
CA SER A 42 -0.61 -26.29 -22.57
C SER A 42 0.23 -25.46 -23.54
N LEU A 43 1.26 -24.77 -23.03
CA LEU A 43 2.18 -23.97 -23.83
C LEU A 43 3.42 -24.76 -24.29
N ARG A 44 3.63 -25.97 -23.85
CA ARG A 44 4.79 -26.79 -24.22
C ARG A 44 4.89 -26.97 -25.75
N GLY A 45 6.08 -26.69 -26.25
CA GLY A 45 6.38 -26.80 -27.68
C GLY A 45 5.82 -25.65 -28.54
N SER A 46 5.22 -24.64 -27.92
CA SER A 46 4.85 -23.40 -28.62
C SER A 46 5.99 -22.36 -28.54
N ASP A 47 6.02 -21.42 -29.49
CA ASP A 47 6.91 -20.26 -29.47
C ASP A 47 6.27 -19.18 -28.54
N SER A 48 6.24 -19.47 -27.23
CA SER A 48 5.60 -18.62 -26.24
C SER A 48 6.52 -18.29 -25.07
N LEU A 49 6.51 -17.04 -24.64
CA LEU A 49 7.16 -16.56 -23.42
C LEU A 49 6.08 -16.23 -22.37
N LEU A 50 6.17 -16.81 -21.20
CA LEU A 50 5.34 -16.45 -20.06
C LEU A 50 6.15 -15.67 -19.03
N LEU A 51 5.61 -14.49 -18.65
CA LEU A 51 6.12 -13.67 -17.55
C LEU A 51 5.07 -13.66 -16.42
N LEU A 52 5.49 -14.04 -15.21
CA LEU A 52 4.65 -13.97 -14.01
C LEU A 52 5.28 -13.00 -13.03
N THR A 53 4.49 -12.03 -12.58
CA THR A 53 4.90 -11.04 -11.55
C THR A 53 3.69 -10.63 -10.71
N ALA A 54 3.92 -9.80 -9.69
CA ALA A 54 2.88 -9.13 -8.92
C ALA A 54 3.11 -7.61 -8.96
N ASP A 55 2.10 -6.84 -8.65
CA ASP A 55 2.14 -5.36 -8.56
C ASP A 55 2.71 -4.90 -7.21
N HIS A 56 2.49 -5.63 -6.12
CA HIS A 56 3.03 -5.40 -4.78
C HIS A 56 3.02 -6.69 -3.97
N GLY A 57 3.67 -6.65 -2.82
CA GLY A 57 3.51 -7.67 -1.78
C GLY A 57 2.54 -7.20 -0.69
N PHE A 58 2.58 -7.84 0.48
CA PHE A 58 1.67 -7.60 1.60
C PHE A 58 2.36 -7.75 2.94
N ILE A 59 1.78 -7.13 3.96
CA ILE A 59 2.00 -7.48 5.36
C ILE A 59 0.68 -7.61 6.11
N ASP A 60 0.65 -8.43 7.14
CA ASP A 60 -0.47 -8.50 8.08
C ASP A 60 -0.29 -7.44 9.18
N THR A 61 -1.38 -6.78 9.53
CA THR A 61 -1.43 -5.76 10.57
C THR A 61 -2.36 -6.20 11.70
N ARG A 62 -2.18 -5.61 12.88
CA ARG A 62 -2.96 -5.94 14.07
C ARG A 62 -3.78 -4.73 14.54
N PRO A 63 -4.90 -4.95 15.25
CA PRO A 63 -5.66 -3.84 15.85
C PRO A 63 -4.80 -2.96 16.76
N GLU A 64 -3.87 -3.54 17.52
CA GLU A 64 -3.01 -2.84 18.49
C GLU A 64 -1.97 -1.93 17.83
N THR A 65 -1.61 -2.20 16.57
CA THR A 65 -0.69 -1.39 15.76
C THR A 65 -1.41 -0.49 14.75
N THR A 66 -2.75 -0.41 14.87
CA THR A 66 -3.57 0.44 13.99
C THR A 66 -3.79 1.81 14.61
N VAL A 67 -3.29 2.85 13.95
CA VAL A 67 -3.57 4.25 14.30
C VAL A 67 -4.91 4.65 13.68
N LEU A 68 -5.93 4.83 14.53
CA LEU A 68 -7.23 5.33 14.09
C LEU A 68 -7.25 6.85 14.19
N LEU A 69 -7.44 7.54 13.05
CA LEU A 69 -7.48 9.01 13.03
C LEU A 69 -8.57 9.57 13.95
N SER A 70 -9.67 8.85 14.14
CA SER A 70 -10.75 9.22 15.07
C SER A 70 -10.32 9.30 16.55
N GLN A 71 -9.23 8.65 16.91
CA GLN A 71 -8.63 8.75 18.26
C GLN A 71 -7.65 9.94 18.38
N HIS A 72 -7.41 10.65 17.29
CA HIS A 72 -6.52 11.81 17.20
C HIS A 72 -7.27 13.06 16.68
N PRO A 73 -8.31 13.55 17.37
CA PRO A 73 -9.14 14.65 16.88
C PRO A 73 -8.34 15.92 16.59
N GLN A 74 -7.32 16.21 17.42
CA GLN A 74 -6.44 17.36 17.17
C GLN A 74 -5.67 17.25 15.84
N LEU A 75 -5.22 16.04 15.48
CA LEU A 75 -4.59 15.81 14.19
C LEU A 75 -5.59 15.99 13.05
N GLN A 76 -6.79 15.45 13.22
CA GLN A 76 -7.87 15.53 12.25
C GLN A 76 -8.27 16.99 11.97
N ASP A 77 -8.37 17.83 13.01
CA ASP A 77 -8.70 19.26 12.90
C ASP A 77 -7.62 20.07 12.15
N MET A 78 -6.39 19.57 12.04
CA MET A 78 -5.32 20.20 11.28
C MET A 78 -5.38 19.89 9.79
N LEU A 79 -6.18 18.90 9.37
CA LEU A 79 -6.28 18.46 7.99
C LEU A 79 -7.33 19.26 7.21
N MET A 80 -7.02 19.57 5.95
CA MET A 80 -7.92 20.22 4.99
C MET A 80 -8.81 19.22 4.24
N ALA A 81 -8.41 17.96 4.23
CA ALA A 81 -9.08 16.86 3.54
C ALA A 81 -8.86 15.55 4.32
N PRO A 82 -9.70 14.54 4.11
CA PRO A 82 -9.44 13.19 4.61
C PRO A 82 -8.07 12.67 4.18
N LEU A 83 -7.52 11.71 4.92
CA LEU A 83 -6.31 11.02 4.48
C LEU A 83 -6.52 10.39 3.10
N CYS A 84 -5.50 10.48 2.26
CA CYS A 84 -5.47 9.88 0.93
C CYS A 84 -4.32 8.88 0.86
N GLY A 85 -4.29 8.05 -0.19
CA GLY A 85 -3.27 7.00 -0.34
C GLY A 85 -3.70 5.70 0.32
N GLU A 86 -2.72 4.97 0.83
CA GLU A 86 -2.92 3.64 1.41
C GLU A 86 -2.75 3.67 2.94
N PRO A 87 -3.29 2.69 3.67
CA PRO A 87 -3.12 2.61 5.12
C PRO A 87 -1.65 2.54 5.59
N ARG A 88 -0.76 2.13 4.69
CA ARG A 88 0.69 2.05 4.93
C ARG A 88 1.46 3.30 4.53
N LEU A 89 0.86 4.14 3.67
CA LEU A 89 1.43 5.42 3.23
C LEU A 89 0.30 6.43 3.02
N ALA A 90 -0.02 7.16 4.07
CA ALA A 90 -1.11 8.15 4.05
C ALA A 90 -0.60 9.54 3.70
N TYR A 91 -1.23 10.18 2.72
CA TYR A 91 -0.96 11.59 2.36
C TYR A 91 -1.87 12.53 3.12
N CYS A 92 -1.27 13.60 3.65
CA CYS A 92 -1.92 14.59 4.50
C CYS A 92 -1.94 15.96 3.85
N TYR A 93 -3.13 16.55 3.73
CA TYR A 93 -3.34 17.93 3.31
C TYR A 93 -3.58 18.75 4.57
N VAL A 94 -2.56 19.51 5.00
CA VAL A 94 -2.55 20.25 6.27
C VAL A 94 -2.88 21.71 6.04
N HIS A 95 -3.69 22.32 6.92
CA HIS A 95 -3.95 23.75 6.87
C HIS A 95 -2.65 24.56 6.97
N PRO A 96 -2.46 25.65 6.18
CA PRO A 96 -1.21 26.41 6.16
C PRO A 96 -0.76 26.92 7.53
N ALA A 97 -1.72 27.27 8.40
CA ALA A 97 -1.40 27.73 9.76
C ALA A 97 -0.95 26.59 10.70
N ASN A 98 -1.18 25.34 10.36
CA ASN A 98 -1.03 24.21 11.27
C ASN A 98 0.22 23.35 11.02
N HIS A 99 1.04 23.63 10.00
CA HIS A 99 2.18 22.77 9.63
C HIS A 99 3.08 22.42 10.82
N ARG A 100 3.53 23.42 11.58
CA ARG A 100 4.40 23.19 12.75
C ARG A 100 3.70 22.41 13.88
N ALA A 101 2.40 22.66 14.07
CA ALA A 101 1.62 21.96 15.09
C ALA A 101 1.41 20.50 14.68
N PHE A 102 1.17 20.23 13.39
CA PHE A 102 1.04 18.91 12.81
C PHE A 102 2.33 18.10 12.96
N GLU A 103 3.48 18.65 12.56
CA GLU A 103 4.79 18.01 12.71
C GLU A 103 5.09 17.64 14.16
N ARG A 104 4.85 18.58 15.07
CA ARG A 104 5.03 18.35 16.50
C ARG A 104 4.10 17.25 17.01
N TYR A 105 2.82 17.30 16.67
CA TYR A 105 1.83 16.29 17.09
C TYR A 105 2.23 14.89 16.64
N VAL A 106 2.61 14.73 15.36
CA VAL A 106 3.05 13.44 14.84
C VAL A 106 4.30 12.95 15.58
N SER A 107 5.27 13.83 15.81
CA SER A 107 6.49 13.50 16.55
C SER A 107 6.21 13.08 18.00
N GLU A 108 5.29 13.74 18.68
CA GLU A 108 5.00 13.49 20.10
C GLU A 108 4.07 12.30 20.32
N HIS A 109 3.16 12.01 19.38
CA HIS A 109 2.08 11.03 19.59
C HIS A 109 2.07 9.86 18.63
N LEU A 110 2.73 9.95 17.47
CA LEU A 110 2.67 8.92 16.44
C LEU A 110 4.03 8.37 16.02
N SER A 111 5.13 8.87 16.57
CA SER A 111 6.48 8.50 16.17
C SER A 111 6.82 7.01 16.34
N ASP A 112 6.10 6.29 17.19
CA ASP A 112 6.29 4.84 17.35
C ASP A 112 5.70 4.04 16.17
N TRP A 113 4.70 4.59 15.49
CA TRP A 113 3.94 3.89 14.44
C TRP A 113 4.22 4.42 13.04
N VAL A 114 4.70 5.68 12.89
CA VAL A 114 4.91 6.28 11.57
C VAL A 114 6.18 7.10 11.52
N ASP A 115 6.75 7.20 10.31
CA ASP A 115 7.69 8.25 9.92
C ASP A 115 6.95 9.34 9.16
N LEU A 116 7.27 10.59 9.49
CA LEU A 116 6.72 11.76 8.82
C LEU A 116 7.71 12.29 7.78
N TYR A 117 7.24 12.42 6.55
CA TYR A 117 8.01 13.02 5.46
C TYR A 117 7.27 14.23 4.87
N PRO A 118 7.93 15.37 4.66
CA PRO A 118 7.41 16.37 3.75
C PRO A 118 7.30 15.79 2.34
N SER A 119 6.12 15.86 1.72
CA SER A 119 5.89 15.23 0.41
C SER A 119 6.84 15.76 -0.67
N ARG A 120 7.24 17.02 -0.55
CA ARG A 120 8.22 17.64 -1.46
C ARG A 120 9.57 16.93 -1.41
N GLN A 121 10.03 16.55 -0.21
CA GLN A 121 11.28 15.81 -0.05
C GLN A 121 11.23 14.46 -0.76
N LEU A 122 10.10 13.73 -0.67
CA LEU A 122 9.96 12.44 -1.37
C LEU A 122 10.09 12.57 -2.88
N VAL A 123 9.62 13.68 -3.46
CA VAL A 123 9.79 13.98 -4.88
C VAL A 123 11.25 14.26 -5.20
N GLU A 124 11.92 15.09 -4.42
CA GLU A 124 13.33 15.46 -4.58
C GLU A 124 14.26 14.25 -4.43
N ASP A 125 13.92 13.33 -3.53
CA ASP A 125 14.62 12.06 -3.30
C ASP A 125 14.31 10.99 -4.37
N GLY A 126 13.42 11.29 -5.33
CA GLY A 126 13.12 10.42 -6.46
C GLY A 126 12.19 9.24 -6.15
N TRP A 127 11.43 9.28 -5.05
CA TRP A 127 10.51 8.18 -4.65
C TRP A 127 9.39 7.94 -5.67
N PHE A 128 9.04 8.96 -6.46
CA PHE A 128 8.05 8.87 -7.54
C PHE A 128 8.69 8.66 -8.92
N GLY A 129 9.95 8.23 -8.96
CA GLY A 129 10.72 8.00 -10.17
C GLY A 129 11.71 9.14 -10.48
N LEU A 130 12.68 8.82 -11.34
CA LEU A 130 13.80 9.73 -11.67
C LEU A 130 13.51 10.66 -12.87
N GLY A 131 12.31 10.61 -13.41
CA GLY A 131 11.92 11.39 -14.58
C GLY A 131 11.42 12.79 -14.21
N LYS A 132 10.92 13.49 -15.24
CA LYS A 132 10.27 14.79 -15.03
C LYS A 132 9.00 14.60 -14.22
N GLU A 133 8.88 15.37 -13.15
CA GLU A 133 7.70 15.43 -12.28
C GLU A 133 6.42 15.72 -13.10
N HIS A 134 5.36 14.95 -12.86
CA HIS A 134 4.04 15.26 -13.44
C HIS A 134 3.48 16.54 -12.82
N PRO A 135 2.95 17.50 -13.60
CA PRO A 135 2.51 18.80 -13.09
C PRO A 135 1.47 18.73 -11.96
N GLN A 136 0.71 17.65 -11.86
CA GLN A 136 -0.30 17.47 -10.83
C GLN A 136 0.17 16.62 -9.65
N LEU A 137 1.42 16.16 -9.63
CA LEU A 137 1.91 15.26 -8.58
C LEU A 137 1.73 15.87 -7.18
N GLN A 138 2.15 17.12 -7.00
CA GLN A 138 2.05 17.84 -5.72
C GLN A 138 0.61 17.94 -5.20
N HIS A 139 -0.38 18.01 -6.10
CA HIS A 139 -1.79 18.05 -5.72
C HIS A 139 -2.35 16.67 -5.30
N ARG A 140 -1.61 15.58 -5.55
CA ARG A 140 -2.04 14.21 -5.25
C ARG A 140 -1.40 13.63 -3.99
N ILE A 141 -0.24 14.14 -3.59
CA ILE A 141 0.54 13.61 -2.47
C ILE A 141 0.47 14.49 -1.20
N GLY A 142 -0.35 15.55 -1.21
CA GLY A 142 -0.52 16.45 -0.08
C GLY A 142 0.76 17.16 0.34
N HIS A 143 0.79 17.67 1.58
CA HIS A 143 1.94 18.38 2.15
C HIS A 143 2.90 17.42 2.86
N TYR A 144 2.36 16.36 3.44
CA TYR A 144 3.12 15.35 4.17
C TYR A 144 2.65 13.95 3.80
N ALA A 145 3.57 13.00 3.94
CA ALA A 145 3.31 11.57 3.91
C ALA A 145 3.61 10.96 5.27
N LEU A 146 2.72 10.14 5.78
CA LEU A 146 2.90 9.32 6.97
C LEU A 146 3.19 7.88 6.50
N LEU A 147 4.44 7.46 6.61
CA LEU A 147 4.86 6.09 6.28
C LEU A 147 4.78 5.22 7.52
N ALA A 148 3.97 4.18 7.47
CA ALA A 148 3.76 3.28 8.59
C ALA A 148 4.99 2.39 8.84
N LYS A 149 5.36 2.23 10.12
CA LYS A 149 6.48 1.41 10.60
C LYS A 149 6.04 -0.01 10.93
N GLY A 150 6.97 -0.96 10.83
CA GLY A 150 6.71 -2.35 11.22
C GLY A 150 5.38 -2.86 10.63
N ASP A 151 4.53 -3.41 11.46
CA ASP A 151 3.19 -3.90 11.12
C ASP A 151 2.07 -2.88 11.41
N SER A 152 2.39 -1.59 11.55
CA SER A 152 1.39 -0.56 11.79
C SER A 152 0.67 -0.13 10.51
N LYS A 153 -0.49 0.49 10.68
CA LYS A 153 -1.25 1.18 9.62
C LYS A 153 -1.97 2.40 10.17
N ILE A 154 -2.29 3.35 9.29
CA ILE A 154 -3.13 4.50 9.62
C ILE A 154 -4.47 4.37 8.90
N VAL A 155 -5.54 4.57 9.63
CA VAL A 155 -6.90 4.50 9.10
C VAL A 155 -7.62 5.81 9.39
N GLY A 156 -7.99 6.52 8.33
CA GLY A 156 -9.00 7.56 8.35
C GLY A 156 -10.36 6.95 8.02
N GLN A 157 -11.42 7.56 8.52
CA GLN A 157 -12.79 7.15 8.23
C GLN A 157 -13.61 8.40 7.89
N MET A 158 -14.29 8.37 6.75
CA MET A 158 -15.24 9.42 6.42
C MET A 158 -16.61 9.17 7.08
N PRO A 159 -17.37 10.21 7.37
CA PRO A 159 -18.73 10.04 7.89
C PRO A 159 -19.58 9.16 6.95
N GLY A 160 -20.15 8.09 7.51
CA GLY A 160 -21.00 7.15 6.76
C GLY A 160 -20.26 6.00 6.08
N GLU A 161 -18.94 5.94 6.19
CA GLU A 161 -18.15 4.78 5.74
C GLU A 161 -18.09 3.70 6.82
N GLU A 162 -18.11 2.45 6.38
CA GLU A 162 -17.78 1.32 7.26
C GLU A 162 -16.28 1.36 7.62
N PRO A 163 -15.92 1.02 8.87
CA PRO A 163 -14.52 0.97 9.26
C PRO A 163 -13.72 -0.01 8.40
N LEU A 164 -12.54 0.41 7.94
CA LEU A 164 -11.62 -0.46 7.23
C LEU A 164 -11.14 -1.59 8.14
N ARG A 165 -11.54 -2.83 7.83
CA ARG A 165 -11.23 -4.03 8.62
C ARG A 165 -10.22 -4.95 7.94
N GLN A 166 -9.35 -4.41 7.12
CA GLN A 166 -8.33 -5.19 6.45
C GLN A 166 -7.30 -5.73 7.45
N VAL A 167 -6.94 -7.01 7.32
CA VAL A 167 -5.87 -7.67 8.05
C VAL A 167 -4.56 -7.49 7.26
N GLY A 168 -4.51 -8.03 6.05
CA GLY A 168 -3.42 -7.80 5.13
C GLY A 168 -3.54 -6.42 4.48
N VAL A 169 -2.44 -5.70 4.39
CA VAL A 169 -2.35 -4.37 3.76
C VAL A 169 -1.04 -4.24 2.99
N HIS A 170 -0.97 -3.22 2.15
CA HIS A 170 0.19 -2.88 1.32
C HIS A 170 0.31 -1.37 1.14
N GLY A 171 1.29 -0.94 0.33
CA GLY A 171 1.51 0.46 -0.01
C GLY A 171 2.61 1.12 0.82
N GLY A 172 3.22 0.40 1.77
CA GLY A 172 4.42 0.82 2.48
C GLY A 172 5.70 0.43 1.75
N LEU A 173 6.82 0.54 2.48
CA LEU A 173 8.16 0.30 1.94
C LEU A 173 8.87 -0.88 2.63
N SER A 174 8.14 -1.75 3.31
CA SER A 174 8.74 -2.95 3.85
C SER A 174 9.23 -3.88 2.72
N ARG A 175 10.16 -4.76 3.04
CA ARG A 175 10.66 -5.75 2.08
C ARG A 175 9.51 -6.63 1.55
N GLU A 176 8.60 -6.99 2.43
CA GLU A 176 7.45 -7.85 2.16
C GLU A 176 6.44 -7.17 1.23
N GLU A 177 6.36 -5.83 1.26
CA GLU A 177 5.48 -5.04 0.39
C GLU A 177 6.13 -4.71 -0.96
N MET A 178 7.45 -4.47 -0.97
CA MET A 178 8.17 -3.96 -2.15
C MET A 178 8.75 -5.05 -3.05
N LEU A 179 9.11 -6.21 -2.49
CA LEU A 179 9.68 -7.29 -3.29
C LEU A 179 8.58 -8.16 -3.90
N VAL A 180 8.57 -8.22 -5.21
CA VAL A 180 7.64 -9.05 -5.99
C VAL A 180 8.40 -10.12 -6.78
N PRO A 181 7.79 -11.27 -7.08
CA PRO A 181 8.41 -12.28 -7.92
C PRO A 181 8.51 -11.79 -9.37
N LEU A 182 9.52 -12.26 -10.07
CA LEU A 182 9.60 -12.23 -11.53
C LEU A 182 10.00 -13.62 -12.00
N VAL A 183 9.04 -14.35 -12.56
CA VAL A 183 9.28 -15.67 -13.13
C VAL A 183 9.18 -15.58 -14.64
N VAL A 184 10.18 -16.12 -15.33
CA VAL A 184 10.28 -16.14 -16.78
C VAL A 184 10.34 -17.58 -17.24
N MET A 185 9.47 -17.97 -18.14
CA MET A 185 9.38 -19.35 -18.66
C MET A 185 9.24 -19.33 -20.19
N GLU A 186 10.06 -20.12 -20.88
CA GLU A 186 10.11 -20.29 -22.34
C GLU A 186 9.63 -21.68 -22.76
#